data_0dddf5298eb0de13faa1bfc5f82822c3
#
_entry.id   0dddf5298eb0de13faa1bfc5f82822c3
#
_cell.length_a   1.000
_cell.length_b   1.000
_cell.length_c   1.000
_cell.angle_alpha   90.00
_cell.angle_beta   90.00
_cell.angle_gamma   90.00
#
_symmetry.space_group_name_H-M   'P 1'
#
loop_
_entity.id
_entity.type
_entity.pdbx_description
1 polymer ?
#
loop_
_entity_poly.entity_id
_entity_poly.type
_entity_poly.pdbx_seq_one_letter_code
_entity_poly.pdbx_strand_id
1 'polypeptide(L)'
;MKVMIIGSTHAGTAAAREILTRHPETAVTIYERNDNVAFVSSGIYLYLTGIIRHLEDMFYTSPADLKQLGAQIKTHHNVLRIDTAHKTVQVANMQTGEVFDDTYDKLIMATGSSVVVPPIMGIDHEKVLLCKNYAQAEQLYQSLQANQRVAIVGAGYMGTELAESYASMDQQVMLFHSHSHILNNYLGPKMADAAIKLLQHHQVDVHLNERVTGFTSGSNDQLVVETAQGDYEVDLAVVCAGFIPNTELLRGQVAMDRHGAILINDYVQTSDPDIYAAGDACVVNYNPCLLYTSPSPRD
;
A
#
# COMPACT_ATOMS: atom_id res chain seq x y z
N MET A 1 18.52 -3.89 -25.42
CA MET A 1 17.69 -4.68 -24.49
C MET A 1 16.50 -3.82 -24.11
N LYS A 2 15.30 -4.39 -24.13
CA LYS A 2 14.05 -3.71 -23.73
C LYS A 2 13.63 -4.20 -22.35
N VAL A 3 13.68 -3.31 -21.38
CA VAL A 3 13.22 -3.57 -20.01
C VAL A 3 11.87 -2.92 -19.81
N MET A 4 10.92 -3.70 -19.34
CA MET A 4 9.58 -3.22 -18.99
C MET A 4 9.41 -3.24 -17.47
N ILE A 5 8.84 -2.18 -16.91
CA ILE A 5 8.55 -2.04 -15.48
C ILE A 5 7.06 -1.80 -15.32
N ILE A 6 6.39 -2.58 -14.47
CA ILE A 6 4.97 -2.40 -14.15
C ILE A 6 4.86 -1.84 -12.74
N GLY A 7 4.36 -0.62 -12.64
CA GLY A 7 4.28 0.17 -11.40
C GLY A 7 5.46 1.12 -11.23
N SER A 8 5.19 2.31 -10.72
CA SER A 8 6.16 3.41 -10.61
C SER A 8 6.15 4.14 -9.27
N THR A 9 5.82 3.46 -8.19
CA THR A 9 6.06 3.99 -6.85
C THR A 9 7.54 3.80 -6.48
N HIS A 10 7.87 3.29 -5.31
CA HIS A 10 9.26 3.22 -4.84
C HIS A 10 10.14 2.26 -5.65
N ALA A 11 9.73 1.00 -5.72
CA ALA A 11 10.55 -0.05 -6.33
C ALA A 11 10.74 0.15 -7.85
N GLY A 12 9.65 0.47 -8.57
CA GLY A 12 9.74 0.67 -10.01
C GLY A 12 10.53 1.91 -10.40
N THR A 13 10.36 3.00 -9.67
CA THR A 13 11.14 4.23 -9.86
C THR A 13 12.63 4.01 -9.57
N ALA A 14 12.96 3.33 -8.47
CA ALA A 14 14.33 3.00 -8.12
C ALA A 14 14.99 2.11 -9.19
N ALA A 15 14.28 1.08 -9.64
CA ALA A 15 14.76 0.19 -10.71
C ALA A 15 15.02 0.95 -12.01
N ALA A 16 14.10 1.81 -12.45
CA ALA A 16 14.26 2.62 -13.65
C ALA A 16 15.49 3.55 -13.56
N ARG A 17 15.64 4.25 -12.45
CA ARG A 17 16.78 5.16 -12.21
C ARG A 17 18.11 4.42 -12.22
N GLU A 18 18.20 3.31 -11.53
CA GLU A 18 19.43 2.52 -11.45
C GLU A 18 19.84 1.93 -12.80
N ILE A 19 18.88 1.38 -13.55
CA ILE A 19 19.11 0.85 -14.89
C ILE A 19 19.60 1.94 -15.83
N LEU A 20 18.91 3.07 -15.92
CA LEU A 20 19.25 4.15 -16.84
C LEU A 20 20.53 4.89 -16.47
N THR A 21 20.87 4.95 -15.17
CA THR A 21 22.13 5.53 -14.71
C THR A 21 23.33 4.67 -15.09
N ARG A 22 23.21 3.34 -14.96
CA ARG A 22 24.31 2.41 -15.24
C ARG A 22 24.37 1.94 -16.70
N HIS A 23 23.20 1.89 -17.34
CA HIS A 23 23.00 1.35 -18.69
C HIS A 23 22.10 2.28 -19.50
N PRO A 24 22.57 3.49 -19.85
CA PRO A 24 21.76 4.50 -20.55
C PRO A 24 21.31 4.06 -21.95
N GLU A 25 21.93 3.04 -22.53
CA GLU A 25 21.55 2.43 -23.80
C GLU A 25 20.33 1.49 -23.69
N THR A 26 19.86 1.19 -22.49
CA THR A 26 18.74 0.27 -22.28
C THR A 26 17.42 1.00 -22.53
N ALA A 27 16.56 0.43 -23.37
CA ALA A 27 15.22 0.92 -23.57
C ALA A 27 14.34 0.54 -22.38
N VAL A 28 14.00 1.51 -21.51
CA VAL A 28 13.14 1.29 -20.34
C VAL A 28 11.76 1.88 -20.59
N THR A 29 10.72 1.01 -20.54
CA THR A 29 9.31 1.40 -20.58
C THR A 29 8.67 1.14 -19.24
N ILE A 30 7.97 2.13 -18.68
CA ILE A 30 7.26 2.01 -17.41
C ILE A 30 5.76 2.17 -17.67
N TYR A 31 4.96 1.20 -17.23
CA TYR A 31 3.51 1.28 -17.23
C TYR A 31 3.00 1.56 -15.83
N GLU A 32 2.25 2.65 -15.68
CA GLU A 32 1.62 3.07 -14.43
C GLU A 32 0.14 3.34 -14.66
N ARG A 33 -0.72 2.69 -13.87
CA ARG A 33 -2.17 2.85 -13.99
C ARG A 33 -2.67 4.21 -13.48
N ASN A 34 -1.97 4.80 -12.51
CA ASN A 34 -2.31 6.10 -11.95
C ASN A 34 -1.75 7.23 -12.82
N ASP A 35 -2.11 8.46 -12.50
CA ASP A 35 -1.61 9.69 -13.10
C ASP A 35 -0.27 10.15 -12.54
N ASN A 36 0.16 9.55 -11.43
CA ASN A 36 1.30 9.97 -10.63
C ASN A 36 2.32 8.84 -10.43
N VAL A 37 3.54 9.20 -10.04
CA VAL A 37 4.65 8.30 -9.74
C VAL A 37 5.27 8.66 -8.39
N ALA A 38 5.96 7.73 -7.76
CA ALA A 38 6.81 7.99 -6.59
C ALA A 38 6.10 8.61 -5.36
N PHE A 39 4.81 8.34 -5.19
CA PHE A 39 4.05 8.79 -4.01
C PHE A 39 4.53 8.08 -2.74
N VAL A 40 4.82 8.86 -1.67
CA VAL A 40 5.28 8.37 -0.37
C VAL A 40 4.09 8.04 0.52
N SER A 41 3.49 6.87 0.33
CA SER A 41 2.29 6.43 1.08
C SER A 41 2.51 6.34 2.60
N SER A 42 3.74 6.04 3.05
CA SER A 42 4.09 6.03 4.48
C SER A 42 4.10 7.41 5.12
N GLY A 43 3.99 8.48 4.36
CA GLY A 43 3.92 9.86 4.87
C GLY A 43 2.50 10.42 4.98
N ILE A 44 1.45 9.64 4.69
CA ILE A 44 0.06 10.13 4.71
C ILE A 44 -0.30 10.74 6.06
N TYR A 45 0.14 10.12 7.17
CA TYR A 45 -0.09 10.64 8.51
C TYR A 45 0.58 12.01 8.74
N LEU A 46 1.75 12.28 8.13
CA LEU A 46 2.42 13.58 8.20
C LEU A 46 1.65 14.68 7.47
N TYR A 47 0.98 14.30 6.37
CA TYR A 47 0.11 15.21 5.65
C TYR A 47 -1.17 15.51 6.44
N LEU A 48 -1.82 14.50 7.00
CA LEU A 48 -3.01 14.68 7.83
C LEU A 48 -2.76 15.60 9.03
N THR A 49 -1.63 15.45 9.71
CA THR A 49 -1.24 16.28 10.86
C THR A 49 -0.68 17.66 10.49
N GLY A 50 -0.59 17.99 9.19
CA GLY A 50 -0.10 19.28 8.72
C GLY A 50 1.42 19.48 8.81
N ILE A 51 2.19 18.43 9.15
CA ILE A 51 3.66 18.45 9.09
C ILE A 51 4.10 18.63 7.64
N ILE A 52 3.54 17.87 6.72
CA ILE A 52 3.60 18.11 5.28
C ILE A 52 2.40 18.99 4.91
N ARG A 53 2.65 20.14 4.30
CA ARG A 53 1.60 21.12 4.04
C ARG A 53 0.84 20.89 2.73
N HIS A 54 1.53 20.35 1.74
CA HIS A 54 0.97 20.11 0.41
C HIS A 54 1.14 18.64 0.06
N LEU A 55 0.09 18.01 -0.43
CA LEU A 55 0.11 16.59 -0.80
C LEU A 55 1.12 16.31 -1.92
N GLU A 56 1.39 17.32 -2.77
CA GLU A 56 2.39 17.29 -3.83
C GLU A 56 3.83 17.16 -3.29
N ASP A 57 4.11 17.59 -2.06
CA ASP A 57 5.41 17.45 -1.42
C ASP A 57 5.72 15.98 -1.04
N MET A 58 4.74 15.09 -1.17
CA MET A 58 4.90 13.65 -0.96
C MET A 58 5.39 12.90 -2.19
N PHE A 59 5.79 13.59 -3.25
CA PHE A 59 6.41 13.01 -4.43
C PHE A 59 7.89 13.36 -4.47
N TYR A 60 8.77 12.38 -4.54
CA TYR A 60 10.23 12.61 -4.60
C TYR A 60 10.79 12.60 -6.04
N THR A 61 9.97 12.34 -7.04
CA THR A 61 10.29 12.45 -8.47
C THR A 61 8.99 12.57 -9.28
N SER A 62 9.12 13.01 -10.51
CA SER A 62 7.99 13.21 -11.43
C SER A 62 8.13 12.36 -12.71
N PRO A 63 7.06 12.21 -13.51
CA PRO A 63 7.16 11.60 -14.83
C PRO A 63 8.15 12.35 -15.76
N ALA A 64 8.31 13.66 -15.58
CA ALA A 64 9.24 14.46 -16.36
C ALA A 64 10.70 14.10 -16.02
N ASP A 65 11.03 13.91 -14.75
CA ASP A 65 12.36 13.51 -14.30
C ASP A 65 12.75 12.14 -14.85
N LEU A 66 11.82 11.18 -14.83
CA LEU A 66 12.05 9.85 -15.39
C LEU A 66 12.25 9.88 -16.90
N LYS A 67 11.52 10.77 -17.62
CA LYS A 67 11.73 11.00 -19.06
C LYS A 67 13.09 11.61 -19.35
N GLN A 68 13.55 12.56 -18.53
CA GLN A 68 14.90 13.17 -18.67
C GLN A 68 16.01 12.13 -18.49
N LEU A 69 15.80 11.11 -17.66
CA LEU A 69 16.71 9.97 -17.51
C LEU A 69 16.68 9.01 -18.70
N GLY A 70 15.73 9.14 -19.63
CA GLY A 70 15.57 8.28 -20.80
C GLY A 70 14.46 7.23 -20.70
N ALA A 71 13.66 7.21 -19.63
CA ALA A 71 12.54 6.29 -19.52
C ALA A 71 11.35 6.72 -20.40
N GLN A 72 10.67 5.74 -20.98
CA GLN A 72 9.33 5.92 -21.55
C GLN A 72 8.31 5.64 -20.46
N ILE A 73 7.90 6.66 -19.71
CA ILE A 73 6.84 6.52 -18.70
C ILE A 73 5.46 6.75 -19.33
N LYS A 74 4.57 5.79 -19.14
CA LYS A 74 3.18 5.80 -19.60
C LYS A 74 2.25 5.70 -18.38
N THR A 75 1.82 6.86 -17.87
CA THR A 75 0.78 6.98 -16.85
C THR A 75 -0.60 6.71 -17.47
N HIS A 76 -1.62 6.42 -16.64
CA HIS A 76 -2.95 6.00 -17.08
C HIS A 76 -2.94 4.76 -18.00
N HIS A 77 -1.94 3.89 -17.84
CA HIS A 77 -1.84 2.66 -18.60
C HIS A 77 -1.87 1.45 -17.66
N ASN A 78 -2.95 0.70 -17.75
CA ASN A 78 -3.15 -0.50 -16.94
C ASN A 78 -2.74 -1.75 -17.71
N VAL A 79 -1.82 -2.54 -17.18
CA VAL A 79 -1.47 -3.85 -17.71
C VAL A 79 -2.59 -4.83 -17.36
N LEU A 80 -3.21 -5.43 -18.36
CA LEU A 80 -4.35 -6.33 -18.22
C LEU A 80 -3.93 -7.80 -18.15
N ARG A 81 -2.85 -8.16 -18.88
CA ARG A 81 -2.37 -9.54 -18.99
C ARG A 81 -0.88 -9.56 -19.28
N ILE A 82 -0.22 -10.58 -18.75
CA ILE A 82 1.17 -10.94 -19.08
C ILE A 82 1.16 -12.37 -19.61
N ASP A 83 1.87 -12.61 -20.71
CA ASP A 83 2.18 -13.92 -21.25
C ASP A 83 3.70 -14.10 -21.20
N THR A 84 4.18 -14.85 -20.21
CA THR A 84 5.61 -15.01 -19.96
C THR A 84 6.27 -15.88 -21.02
N ALA A 85 5.53 -16.84 -21.58
CA ALA A 85 6.07 -17.74 -22.63
C ALA A 85 6.39 -16.99 -23.92
N HIS A 86 5.59 -15.98 -24.26
CA HIS A 86 5.76 -15.16 -25.47
C HIS A 86 6.40 -13.79 -25.18
N LYS A 87 6.67 -13.48 -23.91
CA LYS A 87 7.21 -12.18 -23.44
C LYS A 87 6.38 -10.99 -23.93
N THR A 88 5.05 -11.12 -23.84
CA THR A 88 4.10 -10.08 -24.25
C THR A 88 3.27 -9.60 -23.06
N VAL A 89 2.88 -8.35 -23.11
CA VAL A 89 1.92 -7.75 -22.19
C VAL A 89 0.80 -7.08 -22.97
N GLN A 90 -0.41 -7.21 -22.48
CA GLN A 90 -1.56 -6.47 -22.98
C GLN A 90 -1.82 -5.28 -22.08
N VAL A 91 -1.93 -4.09 -22.65
CA VAL A 91 -2.03 -2.82 -21.94
C VAL A 91 -3.25 -2.05 -22.40
N ALA A 92 -4.02 -1.51 -21.46
CA ALA A 92 -5.10 -0.56 -21.74
C ALA A 92 -4.67 0.86 -21.41
N ASN A 93 -4.81 1.78 -22.34
CA ASN A 93 -4.77 3.21 -22.08
C ASN A 93 -6.13 3.61 -21.47
N MET A 94 -6.14 3.98 -20.21
CA MET A 94 -7.36 4.26 -19.45
C MET A 94 -8.01 5.60 -19.83
N GLN A 95 -7.31 6.48 -20.56
CA GLN A 95 -7.85 7.75 -21.02
C GLN A 95 -8.56 7.60 -22.39
N THR A 96 -8.01 6.76 -23.28
CA THR A 96 -8.55 6.59 -24.63
C THR A 96 -9.39 5.32 -24.79
N GLY A 97 -9.24 4.35 -23.88
CA GLY A 97 -9.83 3.03 -23.99
C GLY A 97 -9.10 2.10 -24.98
N GLU A 98 -8.02 2.55 -25.60
CA GLU A 98 -7.22 1.73 -26.51
C GLU A 98 -6.55 0.57 -25.77
N VAL A 99 -6.62 -0.62 -26.33
CA VAL A 99 -5.92 -1.82 -25.84
C VAL A 99 -4.92 -2.27 -26.90
N PHE A 100 -3.68 -2.47 -26.49
CA PHE A 100 -2.59 -2.89 -27.38
C PHE A 100 -1.67 -3.89 -26.68
N ASP A 101 -0.91 -4.63 -27.49
CA ASP A 101 0.13 -5.54 -27.01
C ASP A 101 1.51 -4.87 -27.11
N ASP A 102 2.37 -5.12 -26.14
CA ASP A 102 3.78 -4.74 -26.13
C ASP A 102 4.66 -5.91 -25.70
N THR A 103 5.97 -5.85 -26.00
CA THR A 103 6.92 -6.92 -25.74
C THR A 103 8.05 -6.46 -24.85
N TYR A 104 8.74 -7.40 -24.20
CA TYR A 104 9.92 -7.12 -23.36
C TYR A 104 11.01 -8.18 -23.55
N ASP A 105 12.26 -7.80 -23.28
CA ASP A 105 13.35 -8.76 -23.06
C ASP A 105 13.40 -9.16 -21.59
N LYS A 106 13.23 -8.16 -20.67
CA LYS A 106 13.17 -8.35 -19.22
C LYS A 106 11.97 -7.56 -18.63
N LEU A 107 11.31 -8.17 -17.67
CA LEU A 107 10.16 -7.60 -16.98
C LEU A 107 10.44 -7.41 -15.48
N ILE A 108 10.05 -6.26 -14.93
CA ILE A 108 10.13 -5.98 -13.50
C ILE A 108 8.72 -5.72 -12.97
N MET A 109 8.25 -6.59 -12.07
CA MET A 109 7.00 -6.42 -11.34
C MET A 109 7.24 -5.55 -10.11
N ALA A 110 6.77 -4.32 -10.16
CA ALA A 110 6.84 -3.34 -9.08
C ALA A 110 5.44 -2.81 -8.72
N THR A 111 4.44 -3.68 -8.84
CA THR A 111 3.01 -3.38 -8.70
C THR A 111 2.56 -3.12 -7.26
N GLY A 112 3.45 -3.38 -6.30
CA GLY A 112 3.20 -3.11 -4.89
C GLY A 112 2.08 -3.96 -4.30
N SER A 113 1.29 -3.35 -3.42
CA SER A 113 0.19 -3.99 -2.71
C SER A 113 -1.05 -3.09 -2.69
N SER A 114 -2.21 -3.69 -2.46
CA SER A 114 -3.49 -3.00 -2.24
C SER A 114 -3.98 -3.22 -0.81
N VAL A 115 -4.79 -2.29 -0.32
CA VAL A 115 -5.46 -2.45 0.99
C VAL A 115 -6.38 -3.66 0.93
N VAL A 116 -6.38 -4.46 1.98
CA VAL A 116 -7.38 -5.51 2.16
C VAL A 116 -8.72 -4.86 2.44
N VAL A 117 -9.67 -5.09 1.55
CA VAL A 117 -11.07 -4.69 1.74
C VAL A 117 -11.81 -5.93 2.26
N PRO A 118 -12.15 -5.99 3.56
CA PRO A 118 -12.83 -7.16 4.11
C PRO A 118 -14.24 -7.27 3.54
N PRO A 119 -14.74 -8.50 3.27
CA PRO A 119 -16.08 -8.70 2.71
C PRO A 119 -17.16 -8.58 3.81
N ILE A 120 -17.35 -7.37 4.35
CA ILE A 120 -18.34 -7.05 5.36
C ILE A 120 -19.38 -6.09 4.80
N MET A 121 -20.57 -6.11 5.37
CA MET A 121 -21.68 -5.27 4.92
C MET A 121 -21.33 -3.78 5.06
N GLY A 122 -21.69 -2.96 4.07
CA GLY A 122 -21.49 -1.52 4.10
C GLY A 122 -20.04 -1.05 3.95
N ILE A 123 -19.11 -1.93 3.53
CA ILE A 123 -17.70 -1.57 3.31
C ILE A 123 -17.52 -0.51 2.21
N ASP A 124 -18.48 -0.38 1.32
CA ASP A 124 -18.58 0.59 0.22
C ASP A 124 -19.32 1.87 0.58
N HIS A 125 -19.71 2.03 1.86
CA HIS A 125 -20.35 3.26 2.33
C HIS A 125 -19.41 4.47 2.15
N GLU A 126 -19.95 5.63 1.73
CA GLU A 126 -19.16 6.83 1.40
C GLU A 126 -18.28 7.36 2.54
N LYS A 127 -18.66 7.08 3.80
CA LYS A 127 -17.91 7.43 5.02
C LYS A 127 -16.92 6.35 5.47
N VAL A 128 -16.77 5.28 4.69
CA VAL A 128 -15.76 4.23 4.94
C VAL A 128 -14.62 4.43 3.98
N LEU A 129 -13.48 4.87 4.49
CA LEU A 129 -12.31 5.24 3.70
C LEU A 129 -11.18 4.20 3.83
N LEU A 130 -10.31 4.21 2.85
CA LEU A 130 -9.08 3.42 2.82
C LEU A 130 -7.86 4.34 2.90
N CYS A 131 -6.69 3.78 3.23
CA CYS A 131 -5.45 4.55 3.34
C CYS A 131 -4.27 3.80 2.71
N LYS A 132 -3.83 4.22 1.52
CA LYS A 132 -2.65 3.64 0.85
C LYS A 132 -2.07 4.52 -0.26
N ASN A 133 -2.89 5.12 -1.10
CA ASN A 133 -2.45 5.83 -2.29
C ASN A 133 -2.80 7.32 -2.25
N TYR A 134 -2.35 8.08 -3.26
CA TYR A 134 -2.57 9.51 -3.36
C TYR A 134 -4.06 9.90 -3.28
N ALA A 135 -4.92 9.27 -4.09
CA ALA A 135 -6.35 9.59 -4.11
C ALA A 135 -7.03 9.31 -2.75
N GLN A 136 -6.63 8.23 -2.07
CA GLN A 136 -7.13 7.92 -0.73
C GLN A 136 -6.62 8.92 0.31
N ALA A 137 -5.37 9.37 0.22
CA ALA A 137 -4.83 10.41 1.10
C ALA A 137 -5.58 11.73 0.92
N GLU A 138 -5.90 12.10 -0.31
CA GLU A 138 -6.72 13.27 -0.62
C GLU A 138 -8.13 13.17 -0.03
N GLN A 139 -8.79 12.01 -0.19
CA GLN A 139 -10.11 11.75 0.40
C GLN A 139 -10.08 11.84 1.93
N LEU A 140 -9.07 11.25 2.58
CA LEU A 140 -8.90 11.34 4.03
C LEU A 140 -8.78 12.80 4.49
N TYR A 141 -7.97 13.60 3.80
CA TYR A 141 -7.79 15.00 4.12
C TYR A 141 -9.06 15.83 3.91
N GLN A 142 -9.76 15.62 2.78
CA GLN A 142 -11.01 16.31 2.47
C GLN A 142 -12.14 15.96 3.44
N SER A 143 -12.08 14.77 4.06
CA SER A 143 -13.07 14.33 5.04
C SER A 143 -12.86 14.90 6.44
N LEU A 144 -11.72 15.56 6.70
CA LEU A 144 -11.42 16.13 8.02
C LEU A 144 -12.37 17.27 8.37
N GLN A 145 -13.01 17.16 9.53
CA GLN A 145 -13.82 18.20 10.15
C GLN A 145 -13.43 18.33 11.64
N ALA A 146 -13.81 19.39 12.28
CA ALA A 146 -13.52 19.59 13.69
C ALA A 146 -14.36 18.65 14.58
N ASN A 147 -13.72 18.08 15.61
CA ASN A 147 -14.37 17.25 16.64
C ASN A 147 -15.12 16.02 16.11
N GLN A 148 -14.60 15.36 15.07
CA GLN A 148 -15.19 14.13 14.55
C GLN A 148 -14.96 12.95 15.50
N ARG A 149 -15.89 12.00 15.48
CA ARG A 149 -15.71 10.64 15.98
C ARG A 149 -15.21 9.76 14.82
N VAL A 150 -14.01 9.24 14.95
CA VAL A 150 -13.35 8.48 13.90
C VAL A 150 -13.09 7.04 14.34
N ALA A 151 -13.61 6.08 13.60
CA ALA A 151 -13.30 4.68 13.79
C ALA A 151 -12.12 4.27 12.92
N ILE A 152 -11.08 3.72 13.54
CA ILE A 152 -9.96 3.06 12.81
C ILE A 152 -10.13 1.55 12.95
N VAL A 153 -10.23 0.84 11.82
CA VAL A 153 -10.48 -0.61 11.80
C VAL A 153 -9.21 -1.35 11.41
N GLY A 154 -8.57 -1.98 12.39
CA GLY A 154 -7.29 -2.67 12.26
C GLY A 154 -6.14 -1.92 12.91
N ALA A 155 -5.51 -2.54 13.93
CA ALA A 155 -4.40 -1.95 14.70
C ALA A 155 -3.04 -2.55 14.29
N GLY A 156 -2.78 -2.65 13.00
CA GLY A 156 -1.44 -2.79 12.43
C GLY A 156 -0.72 -1.44 12.43
N TYR A 157 0.47 -1.36 11.84
CA TYR A 157 1.26 -0.12 11.83
C TYR A 157 0.49 1.08 11.22
N MET A 158 -0.19 0.92 10.10
CA MET A 158 -0.97 1.99 9.47
C MET A 158 -2.12 2.48 10.37
N GLY A 159 -2.87 1.55 10.97
CA GLY A 159 -4.00 1.91 11.82
C GLY A 159 -3.57 2.57 13.13
N THR A 160 -2.45 2.17 13.72
CA THR A 160 -1.90 2.82 14.93
C THR A 160 -1.35 4.21 14.63
N GLU A 161 -0.66 4.41 13.50
CA GLU A 161 -0.20 5.73 13.05
C GLU A 161 -1.37 6.69 12.77
N LEU A 162 -2.43 6.20 12.10
CA LEU A 162 -3.62 7.01 11.86
C LEU A 162 -4.37 7.33 13.15
N ALA A 163 -4.51 6.38 14.08
CA ALA A 163 -5.17 6.62 15.36
C ALA A 163 -4.44 7.72 16.15
N GLU A 164 -3.11 7.68 16.22
CA GLU A 164 -2.31 8.72 16.84
C GLU A 164 -2.47 10.07 16.11
N SER A 165 -2.45 10.06 14.78
CA SER A 165 -2.61 11.27 13.97
C SER A 165 -3.95 11.95 14.20
N TYR A 166 -5.06 11.21 14.11
CA TYR A 166 -6.39 11.75 14.36
C TYR A 166 -6.54 12.25 15.80
N ALA A 167 -6.00 11.52 16.79
CA ALA A 167 -6.01 11.96 18.18
C ALA A 167 -5.20 13.26 18.40
N SER A 168 -4.07 13.42 17.71
CA SER A 168 -3.25 14.65 17.79
C SER A 168 -3.93 15.88 17.16
N MET A 169 -4.98 15.67 16.36
CA MET A 169 -5.84 16.70 15.78
C MET A 169 -7.16 16.91 16.56
N ASP A 170 -7.17 16.54 17.83
CA ASP A 170 -8.34 16.66 18.72
C ASP A 170 -9.60 15.91 18.23
N GLN A 171 -9.42 14.82 17.47
CA GLN A 171 -10.51 13.93 17.08
C GLN A 171 -10.80 12.89 18.19
N GLN A 172 -12.04 12.44 18.30
CA GLN A 172 -12.42 11.33 19.16
C GLN A 172 -12.17 10.01 18.42
N VAL A 173 -11.13 9.27 18.78
CA VAL A 173 -10.67 8.10 18.05
C VAL A 173 -11.06 6.81 18.75
N MET A 174 -11.70 5.90 18.02
CA MET A 174 -11.94 4.51 18.41
C MET A 174 -11.10 3.61 17.52
N LEU A 175 -10.21 2.80 18.11
CA LEU A 175 -9.34 1.87 17.39
C LEU A 175 -9.80 0.43 17.62
N PHE A 176 -10.41 -0.18 16.61
CA PHE A 176 -10.92 -1.56 16.66
C PHE A 176 -9.90 -2.56 16.16
N HIS A 177 -9.68 -3.62 16.93
CA HIS A 177 -8.78 -4.71 16.55
C HIS A 177 -9.31 -6.07 16.94
N SER A 178 -9.28 -7.01 15.99
CA SER A 178 -9.82 -8.38 16.19
C SER A 178 -8.92 -9.31 17.03
N HIS A 179 -7.73 -8.86 17.42
CA HIS A 179 -6.77 -9.62 18.24
C HIS A 179 -6.58 -8.96 19.60
N SER A 180 -5.92 -9.69 20.51
CA SER A 180 -5.66 -9.25 21.88
C SER A 180 -4.59 -8.17 22.04
N HIS A 181 -3.79 -7.91 20.99
CA HIS A 181 -2.72 -6.92 21.02
C HIS A 181 -2.63 -6.19 19.69
N ILE A 182 -2.39 -4.87 19.74
CA ILE A 182 -2.05 -4.08 18.57
C ILE A 182 -0.65 -4.49 18.05
N LEU A 183 -0.37 -4.22 16.77
CA LEU A 183 0.94 -4.50 16.16
C LEU A 183 1.41 -5.96 16.34
N ASN A 184 0.47 -6.90 16.48
CA ASN A 184 0.70 -8.30 16.85
C ASN A 184 1.63 -9.07 15.90
N ASN A 185 1.81 -8.59 14.66
CA ASN A 185 2.76 -9.16 13.69
C ASN A 185 4.19 -8.59 13.82
N TYR A 186 4.38 -7.56 14.64
CA TYR A 186 5.63 -6.79 14.72
C TYR A 186 6.21 -6.73 16.13
N LEU A 187 5.35 -6.71 17.16
CA LEU A 187 5.75 -6.52 18.55
C LEU A 187 5.37 -7.73 19.41
N GLY A 188 6.25 -8.05 20.36
CA GLY A 188 5.89 -8.97 21.42
C GLY A 188 4.92 -8.31 22.43
N PRO A 189 4.20 -9.12 23.27
CA PRO A 189 3.12 -8.63 24.13
C PRO A 189 3.49 -7.43 25.01
N LYS A 190 4.66 -7.44 25.65
CA LYS A 190 5.11 -6.36 26.54
C LYS A 190 5.25 -5.00 25.83
N MET A 191 5.75 -5.03 24.56
CA MET A 191 5.89 -3.81 23.77
C MET A 191 4.54 -3.36 23.23
N ALA A 192 3.69 -4.28 22.83
CA ALA A 192 2.33 -3.99 22.41
C ALA A 192 1.52 -3.34 23.55
N ASP A 193 1.63 -3.85 24.79
CA ASP A 193 0.98 -3.26 25.98
C ASP A 193 1.48 -1.83 26.24
N ALA A 194 2.79 -1.57 26.06
CA ALA A 194 3.33 -0.23 26.20
C ALA A 194 2.78 0.73 25.13
N ALA A 195 2.65 0.26 23.88
CA ALA A 195 2.07 1.05 22.80
C ALA A 195 0.57 1.33 23.03
N ILE A 196 -0.19 0.35 23.54
CA ILE A 196 -1.60 0.56 23.93
C ILE A 196 -1.73 1.66 24.97
N LYS A 197 -0.91 1.61 26.04
CA LYS A 197 -0.93 2.64 27.09
C LYS A 197 -0.58 4.02 26.55
N LEU A 198 0.31 4.11 25.57
CA LEU A 198 0.66 5.37 24.92
C LEU A 198 -0.54 5.92 24.13
N LEU A 199 -1.20 5.09 23.32
CA LEU A 199 -2.40 5.49 22.59
C LEU A 199 -3.53 5.93 23.54
N GLN A 200 -3.76 5.19 24.62
CA GLN A 200 -4.75 5.55 25.64
C GLN A 200 -4.40 6.86 26.36
N HIS A 201 -3.11 7.15 26.60
CA HIS A 201 -2.66 8.43 27.12
C HIS A 201 -2.98 9.59 26.18
N HIS A 202 -2.97 9.34 24.86
CA HIS A 202 -3.42 10.26 23.82
C HIS A 202 -4.93 10.19 23.56
N GLN A 203 -5.70 9.64 24.49
CA GLN A 203 -7.17 9.59 24.46
C GLN A 203 -7.76 8.75 23.29
N VAL A 204 -6.99 7.82 22.74
CA VAL A 204 -7.51 6.83 21.82
C VAL A 204 -8.25 5.75 22.59
N ASP A 205 -9.53 5.52 22.25
CA ASP A 205 -10.32 4.42 22.81
C ASP A 205 -9.99 3.12 22.04
N VAL A 206 -9.33 2.18 22.73
CA VAL A 206 -8.75 0.98 22.13
C VAL A 206 -9.62 -0.24 22.41
N HIS A 207 -10.24 -0.78 21.36
CA HIS A 207 -11.13 -1.94 21.39
C HIS A 207 -10.41 -3.19 20.88
N LEU A 208 -9.94 -4.04 21.78
CA LEU A 208 -9.23 -5.29 21.47
C LEU A 208 -10.18 -6.50 21.50
N ASN A 209 -9.82 -7.56 20.77
CA ASN A 209 -10.68 -8.74 20.57
C ASN A 209 -12.07 -8.37 20.02
N GLU A 210 -12.14 -7.24 19.36
CA GLU A 210 -13.37 -6.68 18.82
C GLU A 210 -13.28 -6.56 17.30
N ARG A 211 -14.05 -7.39 16.62
CA ARG A 211 -14.09 -7.44 15.16
C ARG A 211 -15.25 -6.63 14.65
N VAL A 212 -14.98 -5.67 13.78
CA VAL A 212 -16.01 -4.99 13.00
C VAL A 212 -16.62 -5.97 12.00
N THR A 213 -17.94 -6.05 11.99
CA THR A 213 -18.71 -6.99 11.18
C THR A 213 -19.54 -6.29 10.09
N GLY A 214 -19.75 -5.00 10.21
CA GLY A 214 -20.47 -4.21 9.21
C GLY A 214 -20.43 -2.71 9.48
N PHE A 215 -20.97 -1.99 8.50
CA PHE A 215 -21.21 -0.56 8.57
C PHE A 215 -22.63 -0.29 8.07
N THR A 216 -23.38 0.55 8.78
CA THR A 216 -24.73 0.97 8.38
C THR A 216 -24.90 2.47 8.56
N SER A 217 -25.89 3.05 7.87
CA SER A 217 -26.23 4.46 8.06
C SER A 217 -26.98 4.63 9.38
N GLY A 218 -26.48 5.51 10.23
CA GLY A 218 -27.11 5.89 11.48
C GLY A 218 -28.10 7.06 11.35
N SER A 219 -28.54 7.58 12.49
CA SER A 219 -29.34 8.81 12.54
C SER A 219 -28.42 10.03 12.31
N ASN A 220 -29.02 11.15 11.86
CA ASN A 220 -28.30 12.43 11.70
C ASN A 220 -27.03 12.36 10.83
N ASP A 221 -27.10 11.61 9.75
CA ASP A 221 -25.97 11.45 8.81
C ASP A 221 -24.72 10.83 9.46
N GLN A 222 -24.87 9.99 10.48
CA GLN A 222 -23.78 9.26 11.11
C GLN A 222 -23.60 7.88 10.49
N LEU A 223 -22.40 7.35 10.62
CA LEU A 223 -22.06 5.97 10.30
C LEU A 223 -22.16 5.15 11.60
N VAL A 224 -22.70 3.96 11.53
CA VAL A 224 -22.70 2.98 12.61
C VAL A 224 -21.70 1.90 12.29
N VAL A 225 -20.73 1.70 13.17
CA VAL A 225 -19.78 0.58 13.15
C VAL A 225 -20.38 -0.56 13.96
N GLU A 226 -20.66 -1.68 13.31
CA GLU A 226 -21.26 -2.85 13.94
C GLU A 226 -20.18 -3.84 14.38
N THR A 227 -20.28 -4.32 15.61
CA THR A 227 -19.43 -5.37 16.18
C THR A 227 -20.25 -6.40 16.94
N ALA A 228 -19.63 -7.50 17.39
CA ALA A 228 -20.29 -8.47 18.27
C ALA A 228 -20.52 -7.93 19.69
N GLN A 229 -19.79 -6.89 20.11
CA GLN A 229 -19.85 -6.29 21.44
C GLN A 229 -20.82 -5.11 21.53
N GLY A 230 -21.15 -4.49 20.39
CA GLY A 230 -22.07 -3.35 20.32
C GLY A 230 -21.95 -2.56 19.03
N ASP A 231 -22.76 -1.53 18.92
CA ASP A 231 -22.81 -0.63 17.79
C ASP A 231 -22.28 0.74 18.22
N TYR A 232 -21.47 1.35 17.36
CA TYR A 232 -20.78 2.62 17.65
C TYR A 232 -21.11 3.64 16.57
N GLU A 233 -21.72 4.75 16.98
CA GLU A 233 -21.96 5.88 16.08
C GLU A 233 -20.68 6.70 15.89
N VAL A 234 -20.27 6.89 14.64
CA VAL A 234 -19.09 7.66 14.25
C VAL A 234 -19.40 8.57 13.06
N ASP A 235 -18.53 9.52 12.79
CA ASP A 235 -18.68 10.41 11.64
C ASP A 235 -17.91 9.88 10.42
N LEU A 236 -16.87 9.06 10.66
CA LEU A 236 -15.99 8.50 9.64
C LEU A 236 -15.40 7.18 10.11
N ALA A 237 -15.16 6.23 9.20
CA ALA A 237 -14.35 5.04 9.45
C ALA A 237 -13.21 4.94 8.45
N VAL A 238 -12.01 4.51 8.93
CA VAL A 238 -10.85 4.22 8.08
C VAL A 238 -10.46 2.75 8.26
N VAL A 239 -10.48 1.99 7.15
CA VAL A 239 -10.19 0.57 7.18
C VAL A 239 -8.72 0.31 6.89
N CYS A 240 -8.02 -0.26 7.89
CA CYS A 240 -6.60 -0.60 7.90
C CYS A 240 -6.40 -2.10 8.14
N ALA A 241 -7.13 -2.96 7.41
CA ALA A 241 -7.18 -4.41 7.61
C ALA A 241 -5.95 -5.17 7.08
N GLY A 242 -4.93 -4.47 6.61
CA GLY A 242 -3.70 -5.02 6.04
C GLY A 242 -3.60 -4.82 4.53
N PHE A 243 -2.61 -5.51 3.93
CA PHE A 243 -2.31 -5.38 2.51
C PHE A 243 -2.18 -6.75 1.84
N ILE A 244 -2.52 -6.80 0.55
CA ILE A 244 -2.30 -7.96 -0.32
C ILE A 244 -1.42 -7.55 -1.50
N PRO A 245 -0.46 -8.38 -1.92
CA PRO A 245 0.40 -8.08 -3.07
C PRO A 245 -0.41 -8.07 -4.38
N ASN A 246 -0.11 -7.13 -5.28
CA ASN A 246 -0.74 -7.02 -6.59
C ASN A 246 -0.01 -7.90 -7.62
N THR A 247 -0.27 -9.19 -7.61
CA THR A 247 0.51 -10.19 -8.36
C THR A 247 -0.33 -11.06 -9.30
N GLU A 248 -1.63 -10.80 -9.41
CA GLU A 248 -2.57 -11.57 -10.21
C GLU A 248 -2.11 -11.78 -11.66
N LEU A 249 -1.43 -10.79 -12.23
CA LEU A 249 -0.91 -10.83 -13.61
C LEU A 249 0.10 -11.97 -13.86
N LEU A 250 0.79 -12.43 -12.81
CA LEU A 250 1.77 -13.53 -12.90
C LEU A 250 1.31 -14.81 -12.18
N ARG A 251 0.06 -14.88 -11.72
CA ARG A 251 -0.49 -16.07 -11.05
C ARG A 251 -0.40 -17.29 -11.94
N GLY A 252 0.22 -18.35 -11.42
CA GLY A 252 0.44 -19.60 -12.16
C GLY A 252 1.57 -19.54 -13.21
N GLN A 253 2.25 -18.40 -13.38
CA GLN A 253 3.36 -18.23 -14.33
C GLN A 253 4.72 -18.15 -13.61
N VAL A 254 4.74 -17.73 -12.35
CA VAL A 254 5.94 -17.72 -11.50
C VAL A 254 5.61 -18.31 -10.13
N ALA A 255 6.64 -18.71 -9.38
CA ALA A 255 6.48 -19.22 -8.03
C ALA A 255 6.03 -18.10 -7.07
N MET A 256 5.03 -18.39 -6.24
CA MET A 256 4.47 -17.47 -5.24
C MET A 256 4.36 -18.16 -3.89
N ASP A 257 4.32 -17.37 -2.82
CA ASP A 257 4.02 -17.88 -1.49
C ASP A 257 2.50 -18.12 -1.31
N ARG A 258 2.11 -18.61 -0.13
CA ARG A 258 0.70 -18.87 0.22
C ARG A 258 -0.18 -17.60 0.25
N HIS A 259 0.41 -16.42 0.35
CA HIS A 259 -0.28 -15.13 0.39
C HIS A 259 -0.30 -14.44 -0.97
N GLY A 260 0.27 -15.06 -2.00
CA GLY A 260 0.32 -14.55 -3.36
C GLY A 260 1.50 -13.63 -3.65
N ALA A 261 2.45 -13.44 -2.71
CA ALA A 261 3.66 -12.68 -2.98
C ALA A 261 4.62 -13.49 -3.89
N ILE A 262 5.23 -12.82 -4.86
CA ILE A 262 6.17 -13.45 -5.79
C ILE A 262 7.44 -13.85 -5.03
N LEU A 263 7.87 -15.11 -5.16
CA LEU A 263 9.12 -15.59 -4.59
C LEU A 263 10.30 -15.13 -5.45
N ILE A 264 11.27 -14.47 -4.82
CA ILE A 264 12.48 -13.99 -5.45
C ILE A 264 13.73 -14.54 -4.78
N ASN A 265 14.82 -14.63 -5.55
CA ASN A 265 16.16 -14.93 -5.03
C ASN A 265 16.90 -13.64 -4.59
N ASP A 266 18.15 -13.76 -4.16
CA ASP A 266 19.01 -12.65 -3.71
C ASP A 266 19.29 -11.61 -4.81
N TYR A 267 19.01 -11.93 -6.07
CA TYR A 267 19.14 -11.04 -7.24
C TYR A 267 17.80 -10.46 -7.68
N VAL A 268 16.75 -10.52 -6.82
CA VAL A 268 15.37 -10.10 -7.08
C VAL A 268 14.72 -10.78 -8.30
N GLN A 269 15.31 -11.92 -8.76
CA GLN A 269 14.83 -12.70 -9.89
C GLN A 269 13.79 -13.72 -9.41
N THR A 270 12.73 -13.89 -10.17
CA THR A 270 11.67 -14.88 -9.91
C THR A 270 12.09 -16.29 -10.39
N SER A 271 11.16 -17.23 -10.38
CA SER A 271 11.36 -18.56 -11.01
C SER A 271 11.49 -18.51 -12.54
N ASP A 272 11.07 -17.41 -13.18
CA ASP A 272 11.34 -17.13 -14.59
C ASP A 272 12.59 -16.26 -14.70
N PRO A 273 13.61 -16.64 -15.48
CA PRO A 273 14.90 -15.94 -15.59
C PRO A 273 14.80 -14.56 -16.24
N ASP A 274 13.70 -14.24 -16.88
CA ASP A 274 13.47 -12.95 -17.54
C ASP A 274 12.54 -12.03 -16.75
N ILE A 275 12.06 -12.49 -15.58
CA ILE A 275 11.15 -11.75 -14.72
C ILE A 275 11.77 -11.50 -13.35
N TYR A 276 11.72 -10.24 -12.94
CA TYR A 276 12.15 -9.75 -11.64
C TYR A 276 10.97 -9.16 -10.88
N ALA A 277 11.03 -9.13 -9.57
CA ALA A 277 10.02 -8.46 -8.76
C ALA A 277 10.66 -7.70 -7.60
N ALA A 278 10.08 -6.54 -7.25
CA ALA A 278 10.58 -5.69 -6.17
C ALA A 278 9.44 -4.97 -5.44
N GLY A 279 9.68 -4.59 -4.19
CA GLY A 279 8.70 -3.94 -3.31
C GLY A 279 7.67 -4.91 -2.75
N ASP A 280 6.48 -4.41 -2.40
CA ASP A 280 5.42 -5.18 -1.72
C ASP A 280 4.84 -6.33 -2.57
N ALA A 281 5.16 -6.40 -3.86
CA ALA A 281 4.70 -7.48 -4.74
C ALA A 281 5.45 -8.80 -4.52
N CYS A 282 6.59 -8.79 -3.82
CA CYS A 282 7.43 -9.96 -3.68
C CYS A 282 7.90 -10.19 -2.24
N VAL A 283 8.40 -11.40 -2.00
CA VAL A 283 9.05 -11.79 -0.77
C VAL A 283 10.33 -12.55 -1.10
N VAL A 284 11.40 -12.23 -0.40
CA VAL A 284 12.64 -12.98 -0.49
C VAL A 284 12.37 -14.39 0.03
N ASN A 285 12.78 -15.40 -0.72
CA ASN A 285 12.71 -16.78 -0.25
C ASN A 285 13.73 -16.94 0.89
N TYR A 286 13.24 -16.74 2.10
CA TYR A 286 14.01 -16.50 3.29
C TYR A 286 14.71 -17.79 3.76
N ASN A 287 16.03 -17.78 3.75
CA ASN A 287 16.80 -18.77 4.49
C ASN A 287 17.08 -18.19 5.90
N PRO A 288 16.45 -18.68 6.98
CA PRO A 288 16.66 -18.14 8.31
C PRO A 288 18.12 -18.19 8.78
N CYS A 289 18.95 -19.01 8.15
CA CYS A 289 20.39 -19.05 8.43
C CYS A 289 21.16 -17.80 7.95
N LEU A 290 20.61 -17.03 7.00
CA LEU A 290 21.26 -15.81 6.50
C LEU A 290 21.04 -14.60 7.42
N LEU A 291 20.06 -14.64 8.31
CA LEU A 291 19.84 -13.59 9.33
C LEU A 291 21.01 -13.42 10.28
N TYR A 292 21.74 -14.51 10.58
CA TYR A 292 22.85 -14.48 11.53
C TYR A 292 24.18 -14.07 10.88
N THR A 293 24.20 -13.87 9.58
CA THR A 293 25.41 -13.45 8.83
C THR A 293 25.35 -12.01 8.34
N SER A 294 24.22 -11.31 8.47
CA SER A 294 24.18 -9.86 8.26
C SER A 294 24.88 -9.16 9.41
N PRO A 295 25.94 -8.37 9.16
CA PRO A 295 26.57 -7.60 10.22
C PRO A 295 25.53 -6.68 10.88
N SER A 296 25.35 -6.84 12.17
CA SER A 296 24.55 -5.92 12.96
C SER A 296 25.29 -4.58 13.05
N PRO A 297 24.60 -3.42 13.00
CA PRO A 297 25.25 -2.14 13.28
C PRO A 297 25.90 -2.06 14.68
N ARG A 298 25.78 -3.13 15.47
CA ARG A 298 26.37 -3.27 16.81
C ARG A 298 27.56 -4.24 16.85
N ASP A 299 27.86 -4.93 15.75
CA ASP A 299 29.04 -5.75 15.57
C ASP A 299 30.11 -4.91 14.83
#